data_4a8af339e410d196261ebdee5f3a7ce5
#
_entry.id   4a8af339e410d196261ebdee5f3a7ce5
#
_cell.length_a   1.000
_cell.length_b   1.000
_cell.length_c   1.000
_cell.angle_alpha   90.00
_cell.angle_beta   90.00
_cell.angle_gamma   90.00
#
_symmetry.space_group_name_H-M   'P 1'
#
loop_
_entity.id
_entity.type
_entity.pdbx_description
1 polymer ?
#
loop_
_entity_poly.entity_id
_entity_poly.type
_entity_poly.pdbx_seq_one_letter_code
_entity_poly.pdbx_strand_id
1 'polypeptide(L)'
;MATQASFIGQKNKKDQVYTDPWKMMQEAERTPSFFTGSEVIKEAVRRASCDIMVAYPITPQSEAAALCGELFAEGYIGDYFRGESEFAVMSQCAGAAFGGARVFTTTAGPGTMRAMENFPMWAGARLPIQMIVTCRGINSPLSIQPDTLEIAYLMQTGMLVWHAETAQDFYDWILKGYMVSEEPDVHLPLALCCDGFFVTHTKDMVDLTPVDMCLPPYDPYRSPVPCMDMECPPVRVMLDPFVMKSKYI
;
A
#
# COMPACT_ATOMS: atom_id res chain seq x y z
N MET A 1 5.52 -27.45 0.74
CA MET A 1 6.11 -27.10 -0.57
C MET A 1 5.33 -25.91 -1.05
N ALA A 2 5.95 -24.72 -1.05
CA ALA A 2 5.31 -23.53 -1.59
C ALA A 2 5.04 -23.76 -3.08
N THR A 3 3.78 -23.75 -3.47
CA THR A 3 3.37 -23.70 -4.88
C THR A 3 3.99 -22.44 -5.48
N GLN A 4 4.73 -22.60 -6.57
CA GLN A 4 5.29 -21.48 -7.31
C GLN A 4 4.14 -20.56 -7.71
N ALA A 5 4.03 -19.38 -7.06
CA ALA A 5 3.02 -18.39 -7.40
C ALA A 5 3.23 -17.93 -8.85
N SER A 6 2.16 -17.81 -9.61
CA SER A 6 2.21 -17.21 -10.93
C SER A 6 2.23 -15.69 -10.77
N PHE A 7 3.26 -15.03 -11.29
CA PHE A 7 3.37 -13.57 -11.22
C PHE A 7 2.65 -12.92 -12.39
N ILE A 8 1.84 -11.90 -12.07
CA ILE A 8 1.18 -11.08 -13.08
C ILE A 8 2.24 -10.16 -13.72
N GLY A 9 2.32 -10.14 -15.03
CA GLY A 9 3.22 -9.22 -15.74
C GLY A 9 4.71 -9.59 -15.76
N GLN A 10 5.06 -10.87 -15.56
CA GLN A 10 6.45 -11.30 -15.74
C GLN A 10 6.96 -10.98 -17.15
N LYS A 11 8.10 -10.29 -17.21
CA LYS A 11 8.82 -10.06 -18.46
C LYS A 11 9.34 -11.40 -19.00
N ASN A 12 8.76 -11.88 -20.08
CA ASN A 12 9.41 -12.92 -20.85
C ASN A 12 10.63 -12.27 -21.54
N LYS A 13 11.84 -12.61 -21.11
CA LYS A 13 13.10 -11.98 -21.58
C LYS A 13 13.31 -12.08 -23.10
N LYS A 14 12.51 -12.86 -23.80
CA LYS A 14 12.66 -13.08 -25.25
C LYS A 14 11.73 -12.27 -26.14
N ASP A 15 10.56 -11.85 -25.67
CA ASP A 15 9.52 -11.30 -26.58
C ASP A 15 9.00 -9.90 -26.25
N GLN A 16 9.52 -9.21 -25.23
CA GLN A 16 9.16 -7.82 -24.85
C GLN A 16 7.64 -7.49 -24.85
N VAL A 17 6.77 -8.49 -24.72
CA VAL A 17 5.35 -8.26 -24.58
C VAL A 17 5.09 -7.80 -23.16
N TYR A 18 4.85 -6.51 -22.97
CA TYR A 18 4.34 -5.94 -21.73
C TYR A 18 2.91 -6.47 -21.55
N THR A 19 2.75 -7.50 -20.76
CA THR A 19 1.43 -7.90 -20.28
C THR A 19 1.02 -6.90 -19.22
N ASP A 20 -0.03 -6.13 -19.48
CA ASP A 20 -0.63 -5.20 -18.51
C ASP A 20 -1.19 -6.03 -17.33
N PRO A 21 -0.61 -5.94 -16.13
CA PRO A 21 -1.05 -6.74 -14.99
C PRO A 21 -2.50 -6.46 -14.62
N TRP A 22 -2.97 -5.23 -14.79
CA TRP A 22 -4.34 -4.85 -14.50
C TRP A 22 -5.33 -5.53 -15.44
N LYS A 23 -5.02 -5.56 -16.74
CA LYS A 23 -5.82 -6.26 -17.72
C LYS A 23 -5.90 -7.76 -17.43
N MET A 24 -4.77 -8.37 -17.10
CA MET A 24 -4.72 -9.78 -16.70
C MET A 24 -5.61 -10.07 -15.48
N MET A 25 -5.59 -9.18 -14.48
CA MET A 25 -6.44 -9.31 -13.30
C MET A 25 -7.92 -9.13 -13.61
N GLN A 26 -8.27 -8.25 -14.56
CA GLN A 26 -9.67 -8.07 -15.00
C GLN A 26 -10.19 -9.26 -15.81
N GLU A 27 -9.34 -9.87 -16.61
CA GLU A 27 -9.69 -11.02 -17.47
C GLU A 27 -9.62 -12.37 -16.72
N ALA A 28 -9.07 -12.40 -15.50
CA ALA A 28 -8.97 -13.59 -14.69
C ALA A 28 -10.35 -14.11 -14.26
N GLU A 29 -10.51 -15.42 -14.24
CA GLU A 29 -11.70 -16.05 -13.64
C GLU A 29 -11.67 -15.79 -12.12
N ARG A 30 -12.63 -15.02 -11.64
CA ARG A 30 -12.74 -14.64 -10.24
C ARG A 30 -13.66 -15.58 -9.48
N THR A 31 -13.35 -15.78 -8.20
CA THR A 31 -14.16 -16.60 -7.30
C THR A 31 -14.88 -15.70 -6.32
N PRO A 32 -16.24 -15.70 -6.31
CA PRO A 32 -17.00 -14.93 -5.34
C PRO A 32 -16.79 -15.50 -3.91
N SER A 33 -16.54 -14.62 -2.97
CA SER A 33 -16.27 -14.95 -1.58
C SER A 33 -16.96 -13.92 -0.67
N PHE A 34 -17.38 -14.34 0.52
CA PHE A 34 -18.11 -13.49 1.46
C PHE A 34 -17.21 -13.11 2.63
N PHE A 35 -16.67 -11.88 2.59
CA PHE A 35 -15.64 -11.39 3.50
C PHE A 35 -16.01 -10.08 4.17
N THR A 36 -15.39 -9.82 5.35
CA THR A 36 -15.27 -8.47 5.89
C THR A 36 -14.23 -7.68 5.10
N GLY A 37 -14.27 -6.35 5.17
CA GLY A 37 -13.21 -5.52 4.57
C GLY A 37 -11.81 -5.85 5.10
N SER A 38 -11.68 -6.22 6.39
CA SER A 38 -10.41 -6.68 6.97
C SER A 38 -9.90 -7.96 6.34
N GLU A 39 -10.79 -8.94 6.11
CA GLU A 39 -10.45 -10.19 5.41
C GLU A 39 -10.08 -9.92 3.94
N VAL A 40 -10.77 -8.98 3.30
CA VAL A 40 -10.47 -8.54 1.92
C VAL A 40 -9.08 -7.91 1.83
N ILE A 41 -8.70 -7.06 2.80
CA ILE A 41 -7.35 -6.50 2.87
C ILE A 41 -6.31 -7.61 2.96
N LYS A 42 -6.53 -8.62 3.83
CA LYS A 42 -5.66 -9.80 3.92
C LYS A 42 -5.49 -10.47 2.55
N GLU A 43 -6.58 -10.74 1.86
CA GLU A 43 -6.53 -11.43 0.56
C GLU A 43 -5.86 -10.62 -0.54
N ALA A 44 -6.04 -9.30 -0.55
CA ALA A 44 -5.34 -8.41 -1.48
C ALA A 44 -3.83 -8.35 -1.18
N VAL A 45 -3.45 -8.19 0.09
CA VAL A 45 -2.05 -8.14 0.52
C VAL A 45 -1.33 -9.47 0.23
N ARG A 46 -2.00 -10.61 0.41
CA ARG A 46 -1.48 -11.93 0.01
C ARG A 46 -1.01 -11.96 -1.46
N ARG A 47 -1.73 -11.28 -2.36
CA ARG A 47 -1.42 -11.23 -3.79
C ARG A 47 -0.55 -10.06 -4.20
N ALA A 48 -0.33 -9.12 -3.29
CA ALA A 48 0.47 -7.93 -3.58
C ALA A 48 1.98 -8.18 -3.58
N SER A 49 2.45 -9.35 -3.14
CA SER A 49 3.88 -9.67 -3.00
C SER A 49 4.62 -8.62 -2.16
N CYS A 50 4.04 -8.28 -0.99
CA CYS A 50 4.65 -7.33 -0.08
C CYS A 50 5.88 -7.92 0.59
N ASP A 51 6.96 -7.14 0.67
CA ASP A 51 8.17 -7.55 1.37
C ASP A 51 8.03 -7.32 2.88
N ILE A 52 7.39 -6.23 3.27
CA ILE A 52 7.26 -5.85 4.67
C ILE A 52 5.95 -5.15 4.97
N MET A 53 5.38 -5.46 6.12
CA MET A 53 4.29 -4.71 6.73
C MET A 53 4.70 -4.15 8.07
N VAL A 54 4.40 -2.87 8.30
CA VAL A 54 4.56 -2.23 9.60
C VAL A 54 3.21 -1.68 10.03
N ALA A 55 2.78 -1.95 11.27
CA ALA A 55 1.49 -1.50 11.77
C ALA A 55 1.55 -1.10 13.25
N TYR A 56 0.65 -0.19 13.64
CA TYR A 56 0.31 0.12 15.02
C TYR A 56 -1.19 -0.14 15.23
N PRO A 57 -1.60 -0.87 16.26
CA PRO A 57 -2.99 -1.24 16.45
C PRO A 57 -3.83 -0.01 16.82
N ILE A 58 -4.78 0.33 15.97
CA ILE A 58 -5.76 1.41 16.19
C ILE A 58 -7.10 1.00 15.58
N THR A 59 -8.20 1.23 16.31
CA THR A 59 -9.56 0.95 15.81
C THR A 59 -9.91 1.92 14.64
N PRO A 60 -10.55 1.43 13.54
CA PRO A 60 -11.06 0.09 13.31
C PRO A 60 -10.12 -0.88 12.55
N GLN A 61 -8.90 -0.49 12.22
CA GLN A 61 -7.98 -1.29 11.38
C GLN A 61 -7.21 -2.40 12.13
N SER A 62 -7.34 -2.52 13.46
CA SER A 62 -6.56 -3.50 14.25
C SER A 62 -6.75 -4.94 13.79
N GLU A 63 -7.96 -5.29 13.32
CA GLU A 63 -8.24 -6.62 12.79
C GLU A 63 -7.47 -6.88 11.49
N ALA A 64 -7.51 -5.92 10.56
CA ALA A 64 -6.76 -6.02 9.31
C ALA A 64 -5.24 -6.18 9.55
N ALA A 65 -4.70 -5.43 10.51
CA ALA A 65 -3.30 -5.57 10.90
C ALA A 65 -2.99 -6.96 11.49
N ALA A 66 -3.89 -7.52 12.31
CA ALA A 66 -3.72 -8.86 12.88
C ALA A 66 -3.77 -9.94 11.79
N LEU A 67 -4.72 -9.86 10.88
CA LEU A 67 -4.85 -10.79 9.74
C LEU A 67 -3.63 -10.74 8.81
N CYS A 68 -3.04 -9.57 8.59
CA CYS A 68 -1.79 -9.47 7.84
C CYS A 68 -0.60 -10.06 8.61
N GLY A 69 -0.62 -10.02 9.96
CA GLY A 69 0.36 -10.74 10.77
C GLY A 69 0.30 -12.26 10.60
N GLU A 70 -0.89 -12.82 10.32
CA GLU A 70 -1.03 -14.23 9.95
C GLU A 70 -0.36 -14.53 8.61
N LEU A 71 -0.46 -13.62 7.62
CA LEU A 71 0.23 -13.78 6.33
C LEU A 71 1.75 -13.86 6.47
N PHE A 72 2.32 -13.12 7.43
CA PHE A 72 3.73 -13.26 7.75
C PHE A 72 4.04 -14.66 8.30
N ALA A 73 3.23 -15.18 9.24
CA ALA A 73 3.39 -16.53 9.77
C ALA A 73 3.20 -17.62 8.69
N GLU A 74 2.38 -17.36 7.68
CA GLU A 74 2.15 -18.24 6.54
C GLU A 74 3.24 -18.10 5.45
N GLY A 75 4.14 -17.11 5.55
CA GLY A 75 5.24 -16.87 4.61
C GLY A 75 4.86 -16.09 3.33
N TYR A 76 3.72 -15.39 3.31
CA TYR A 76 3.30 -14.53 2.20
C TYR A 76 3.89 -13.11 2.26
N ILE A 77 4.27 -12.66 3.44
CA ILE A 77 4.95 -11.38 3.69
C ILE A 77 6.34 -11.71 4.23
N GLY A 78 7.37 -11.02 3.75
CA GLY A 78 8.76 -11.27 4.16
C GLY A 78 9.03 -10.88 5.60
N ASP A 79 8.45 -9.77 6.08
CA ASP A 79 8.61 -9.33 7.46
C ASP A 79 7.38 -8.54 7.98
N TYR A 80 7.16 -8.57 9.30
CA TYR A 80 6.05 -7.90 9.96
C TYR A 80 6.49 -7.26 11.27
N PHE A 81 6.34 -5.94 11.38
CA PHE A 81 6.70 -5.19 12.58
C PHE A 81 5.51 -4.47 13.20
N ARG A 82 5.50 -4.44 14.53
CA ARG A 82 4.64 -3.56 15.30
C ARG A 82 5.46 -2.38 15.82
N GLY A 83 5.10 -1.17 15.37
CA GLY A 83 5.72 0.05 15.85
C GLY A 83 5.18 0.48 17.22
N GLU A 84 5.87 1.40 17.86
CA GLU A 84 5.50 1.94 19.18
C GLU A 84 4.47 3.09 19.07
N SER A 85 4.34 3.68 17.91
CA SER A 85 3.37 4.72 17.58
C SER A 85 3.18 4.81 16.07
N GLU A 86 2.13 5.49 15.62
CA GLU A 86 1.90 5.69 14.19
C GLU A 86 3.04 6.48 13.52
N PHE A 87 3.61 7.46 14.20
CA PHE A 87 4.79 8.19 13.72
C PHE A 87 5.98 7.25 13.50
N ALA A 88 6.27 6.38 14.46
CA ALA A 88 7.35 5.39 14.35
C ALA A 88 7.09 4.40 13.20
N VAL A 89 5.84 3.92 13.07
CA VAL A 89 5.42 3.04 11.96
C VAL A 89 5.71 3.69 10.61
N MET A 90 5.27 4.92 10.41
CA MET A 90 5.44 5.60 9.12
C MET A 90 6.92 5.91 8.83
N SER A 91 7.72 6.18 9.86
CA SER A 91 9.19 6.31 9.72
C SER A 91 9.87 4.99 9.37
N GLN A 92 9.42 3.87 9.95
CA GLN A 92 9.91 2.53 9.61
C GLN A 92 9.51 2.13 8.19
N CYS A 93 8.29 2.45 7.75
CA CYS A 93 7.86 2.26 6.36
C CYS A 93 8.80 3.01 5.38
N ALA A 94 9.14 4.25 5.69
CA ALA A 94 10.09 5.01 4.88
C ALA A 94 11.47 4.32 4.82
N GLY A 95 11.99 3.88 5.95
CA GLY A 95 13.27 3.16 6.03
C GLY A 95 13.28 1.90 5.18
N ALA A 96 12.22 1.09 5.25
CA ALA A 96 12.06 -0.11 4.43
C ALA A 96 11.97 0.21 2.93
N ALA A 97 11.18 1.23 2.56
CA ALA A 97 11.04 1.66 1.17
C ALA A 97 12.35 2.23 0.60
N PHE A 98 13.14 2.96 1.40
CA PHE A 98 14.50 3.37 1.03
C PHE A 98 15.43 2.17 0.80
N GLY A 99 15.21 1.08 1.53
CA GLY A 99 15.90 -0.19 1.32
C GLY A 99 15.44 -0.95 0.07
N GLY A 100 14.43 -0.46 -0.65
CA GLY A 100 13.92 -1.07 -1.87
C GLY A 100 12.83 -2.12 -1.63
N ALA A 101 12.23 -2.17 -0.44
CA ALA A 101 11.15 -3.09 -0.14
C ALA A 101 9.79 -2.56 -0.63
N ARG A 102 8.89 -3.47 -1.05
CA ARG A 102 7.47 -3.17 -1.23
C ARG A 102 6.80 -3.14 0.13
N VAL A 103 6.37 -1.96 0.53
CA VAL A 103 5.86 -1.67 1.89
C VAL A 103 4.35 -1.54 1.90
N PHE A 104 3.72 -2.18 2.88
CA PHE A 104 2.31 -2.03 3.21
C PHE A 104 2.15 -1.56 4.65
N THR A 105 1.21 -0.68 4.89
CA THR A 105 0.82 -0.26 6.24
C THR A 105 -0.66 0.06 6.32
N THR A 106 -1.18 0.06 7.54
CA THR A 106 -2.57 0.43 7.82
C THR A 106 -2.62 1.37 9.02
N THR A 107 -3.53 2.34 8.99
CA THR A 107 -3.81 3.25 10.09
C THR A 107 -5.26 3.71 10.09
N ALA A 108 -5.65 4.55 11.03
CA ALA A 108 -6.94 5.20 11.07
C ALA A 108 -6.78 6.72 11.11
N GLY A 109 -7.86 7.48 10.99
CA GLY A 109 -7.84 8.95 10.96
C GLY A 109 -6.94 9.60 12.01
N PRO A 110 -7.07 9.29 13.32
CA PRO A 110 -6.19 9.86 14.33
C PRO A 110 -4.71 9.50 14.15
N GLY A 111 -4.43 8.26 13.74
CA GLY A 111 -3.07 7.80 13.47
C GLY A 111 -2.43 8.52 12.27
N THR A 112 -3.25 8.81 11.24
CA THR A 112 -2.85 9.64 10.10
C THR A 112 -2.39 11.02 10.58
N MET A 113 -3.19 11.68 11.41
CA MET A 113 -2.83 13.00 11.92
C MET A 113 -1.58 12.98 12.79
N ARG A 114 -1.40 11.91 13.59
CA ARG A 114 -0.22 11.75 14.45
C ARG A 114 1.07 11.55 13.67
N ALA A 115 0.98 10.98 12.48
CA ALA A 115 2.12 10.69 11.61
C ALA A 115 2.28 11.67 10.43
N MET A 116 1.52 12.76 10.41
CA MET A 116 1.37 13.67 9.26
C MET A 116 2.70 14.19 8.71
N GLU A 117 3.71 14.37 9.56
CA GLU A 117 5.04 14.83 9.16
C GLU A 117 5.74 13.88 8.15
N ASN A 118 5.43 12.58 8.23
CA ASN A 118 6.08 11.59 7.35
C ASN A 118 5.59 11.67 5.90
N PHE A 119 4.34 12.04 5.66
CA PHE A 119 3.73 11.91 4.34
C PHE A 119 4.29 12.86 3.28
N PRO A 120 4.53 14.16 3.55
CA PRO A 120 5.23 15.02 2.60
C PRO A 120 6.65 14.50 2.28
N MET A 121 7.32 13.89 3.26
CA MET A 121 8.63 13.28 3.05
C MET A 121 8.53 12.05 2.14
N TRP A 122 7.52 11.18 2.33
CA TRP A 122 7.30 10.04 1.44
C TRP A 122 7.06 10.48 0.01
N ALA A 123 6.19 11.48 -0.18
CA ALA A 123 5.90 12.02 -1.51
C ALA A 123 7.13 12.69 -2.13
N GLY A 124 7.86 13.49 -1.34
CA GLY A 124 9.07 14.17 -1.78
C GLY A 124 10.21 13.22 -2.14
N ALA A 125 10.39 12.16 -1.36
CA ALA A 125 11.36 11.10 -1.63
C ALA A 125 10.85 10.09 -2.68
N ARG A 126 9.60 10.21 -3.14
CA ARG A 126 8.99 9.33 -4.14
C ARG A 126 9.04 7.85 -3.72
N LEU A 127 8.60 7.57 -2.50
CA LEU A 127 8.52 6.23 -1.95
C LEU A 127 7.16 5.61 -2.27
N PRO A 128 7.06 4.54 -3.07
CA PRO A 128 5.79 3.94 -3.46
C PRO A 128 5.21 3.06 -2.34
N ILE A 129 5.00 3.66 -1.18
CA ILE A 129 4.42 3.01 -0.01
C ILE A 129 2.90 3.00 -0.14
N GLN A 130 2.27 1.88 0.12
CA GLN A 130 0.82 1.80 0.18
C GLN A 130 0.32 1.78 1.62
N MET A 131 -0.58 2.71 1.92
CA MET A 131 -1.21 2.86 3.23
C MET A 131 -2.73 2.78 3.11
N ILE A 132 -3.35 1.90 3.89
CA ILE A 132 -4.80 1.93 4.11
C ILE A 132 -5.10 2.89 5.25
N VAL A 133 -6.08 3.76 5.04
CA VAL A 133 -6.61 4.66 6.05
C VAL A 133 -8.07 4.35 6.29
N THR A 134 -8.38 3.77 7.44
CA THR A 134 -9.75 3.57 7.88
C THR A 134 -10.25 4.86 8.51
N CYS A 135 -11.04 5.60 7.75
CA CYS A 135 -11.48 6.94 8.11
C CYS A 135 -12.44 6.91 9.30
N ARG A 136 -12.19 7.76 10.28
CA ARG A 136 -13.08 8.03 11.41
C ARG A 136 -12.73 9.36 12.07
N GLY A 137 -13.59 9.84 12.95
CA GLY A 137 -13.36 11.08 13.70
C GLY A 137 -11.96 11.13 14.32
N ILE A 138 -11.24 12.21 14.05
CA ILE A 138 -9.86 12.39 14.47
C ILE A 138 -9.75 12.51 15.99
N ASN A 139 -10.74 13.18 16.62
CA ASN A 139 -10.72 13.45 18.04
C ASN A 139 -12.14 13.53 18.63
N SER A 140 -12.20 13.62 19.98
CA SER A 140 -13.43 13.88 20.73
C SER A 140 -14.12 15.16 20.23
N PRO A 141 -15.48 15.21 20.20
CA PRO A 141 -16.42 14.19 20.68
C PRO A 141 -16.72 13.06 19.68
N LEU A 142 -16.24 13.12 18.45
CA LEU A 142 -16.61 12.21 17.36
C LEU A 142 -15.57 11.10 17.09
N SER A 143 -14.70 10.80 18.05
CA SER A 143 -13.48 10.00 17.86
C SER A 143 -13.67 8.60 17.27
N ILE A 144 -14.86 8.02 17.31
CA ILE A 144 -15.17 6.70 16.70
C ILE A 144 -16.28 6.79 15.66
N GLN A 145 -16.82 7.98 15.42
CA GLN A 145 -17.86 8.18 14.40
C GLN A 145 -17.26 8.28 13.00
N PRO A 146 -18.02 7.95 11.97
CA PRO A 146 -17.60 8.16 10.59
C PRO A 146 -17.23 9.63 10.34
N ASP A 147 -16.06 9.83 9.77
CA ASP A 147 -15.55 11.14 9.37
C ASP A 147 -14.47 10.89 8.30
N THR A 148 -14.25 11.85 7.43
CA THR A 148 -13.31 11.76 6.31
C THR A 148 -12.38 12.97 6.25
N LEU A 149 -12.25 13.71 7.34
CA LEU A 149 -11.47 14.94 7.40
C LEU A 149 -9.98 14.70 7.09
N GLU A 150 -9.43 13.53 7.46
CA GLU A 150 -8.07 13.15 7.15
C GLU A 150 -7.77 13.10 5.65
N ILE A 151 -8.77 12.82 4.81
CA ILE A 151 -8.61 12.84 3.35
C ILE A 151 -8.17 14.23 2.88
N ALA A 152 -8.82 15.27 3.39
CA ALA A 152 -8.48 16.66 3.06
C ALA A 152 -7.04 17.01 3.46
N TYR A 153 -6.57 16.51 4.60
CA TYR A 153 -5.19 16.70 5.03
C TYR A 153 -4.20 15.91 4.16
N LEU A 154 -4.50 14.67 3.85
CA LEU A 154 -3.66 13.83 2.99
C LEU A 154 -3.49 14.43 1.60
N MET A 155 -4.54 15.02 1.03
CA MET A 155 -4.46 15.72 -0.27
C MET A 155 -3.45 16.86 -0.31
N GLN A 156 -3.07 17.43 0.84
CA GLN A 156 -2.06 18.49 0.92
C GLN A 156 -0.62 17.96 0.95
N THR A 157 -0.42 16.64 1.06
CA THR A 157 0.91 16.03 1.26
C THR A 157 1.64 15.68 -0.03
N GLY A 158 0.95 15.72 -1.18
CA GLY A 158 1.50 15.29 -2.47
C GLY A 158 1.43 13.78 -2.72
N MET A 159 0.81 13.01 -1.84
CA MET A 159 0.52 11.59 -2.04
C MET A 159 -0.64 11.39 -3.04
N LEU A 160 -0.72 10.21 -3.62
CA LEU A 160 -1.95 9.75 -4.25
C LEU A 160 -2.97 9.46 -3.14
N VAL A 161 -4.19 9.94 -3.31
CA VAL A 161 -5.27 9.70 -2.33
C VAL A 161 -6.48 9.14 -3.07
N TRP A 162 -6.86 7.93 -2.75
CA TRP A 162 -8.03 7.24 -3.28
C TRP A 162 -9.01 6.96 -2.16
N HIS A 163 -10.29 6.88 -2.47
CA HIS A 163 -11.34 6.55 -1.50
C HIS A 163 -12.17 5.38 -2.00
N ALA A 164 -12.09 4.24 -1.31
CA ALA A 164 -12.85 3.05 -1.60
C ALA A 164 -14.21 3.10 -0.91
N GLU A 165 -15.27 2.79 -1.66
CA GLU A 165 -16.65 2.76 -1.15
C GLU A 165 -17.12 1.35 -0.79
N THR A 166 -16.54 0.33 -1.43
CA THR A 166 -16.95 -1.07 -1.27
C THR A 166 -15.78 -1.98 -0.90
N ALA A 167 -16.09 -3.16 -0.39
CA ALA A 167 -15.08 -4.18 -0.12
C ALA A 167 -14.38 -4.65 -1.42
N GLN A 168 -15.08 -4.64 -2.57
CA GLN A 168 -14.48 -4.94 -3.87
C GLN A 168 -13.47 -3.87 -4.28
N ASP A 169 -13.77 -2.58 -4.05
CA ASP A 169 -12.81 -1.51 -4.31
C ASP A 169 -11.53 -1.69 -3.51
N PHE A 170 -11.62 -2.09 -2.24
CA PHE A 170 -10.45 -2.38 -1.44
C PHE A 170 -9.57 -3.44 -2.07
N TYR A 171 -10.18 -4.55 -2.45
CA TYR A 171 -9.44 -5.64 -3.05
C TYR A 171 -8.72 -5.21 -4.33
N ASP A 172 -9.48 -4.66 -5.26
CA ASP A 172 -8.96 -4.28 -6.57
C ASP A 172 -7.96 -3.11 -6.46
N TRP A 173 -8.22 -2.14 -5.58
CA TRP A 173 -7.41 -0.92 -5.51
C TRP A 173 -6.15 -1.08 -4.67
N ILE A 174 -6.07 -2.04 -3.76
CA ILE A 174 -4.79 -2.41 -3.15
C ILE A 174 -3.84 -2.92 -4.24
N LEU A 175 -4.29 -3.80 -5.10
CA LEU A 175 -3.46 -4.36 -6.17
C LEU A 175 -3.14 -3.33 -7.25
N LYS A 176 -4.16 -2.61 -7.73
CA LYS A 176 -3.99 -1.52 -8.70
C LYS A 176 -3.14 -0.37 -8.15
N GLY A 177 -3.26 -0.12 -6.86
CA GLY A 177 -2.50 0.92 -6.16
C GLY A 177 -1.00 0.72 -6.29
N TYR A 178 -0.51 -0.50 -6.09
CA TYR A 178 0.90 -0.81 -6.32
C TYR A 178 1.30 -0.63 -7.78
N MET A 179 0.47 -1.11 -8.72
CA MET A 179 0.76 -0.94 -10.15
C MET A 179 0.92 0.53 -10.54
N VAL A 180 0.06 1.41 -10.02
CA VAL A 180 0.11 2.86 -10.30
C VAL A 180 1.23 3.53 -9.51
N SER A 181 1.36 3.20 -8.23
CA SER A 181 2.35 3.79 -7.32
C SER A 181 3.79 3.46 -7.73
N GLU A 182 4.02 2.28 -8.29
CA GLU A 182 5.34 1.82 -8.75
C GLU A 182 5.65 2.15 -10.21
N GLU A 183 4.69 2.74 -10.94
CA GLU A 183 4.97 3.18 -12.31
C GLU A 183 6.08 4.24 -12.32
N PRO A 184 7.10 4.11 -13.21
CA PRO A 184 8.25 5.02 -13.24
C PRO A 184 7.86 6.50 -13.37
N ASP A 185 6.83 6.81 -14.12
CA ASP A 185 6.37 8.20 -14.34
C ASP A 185 5.55 8.76 -13.16
N VAL A 186 5.03 7.89 -12.30
CA VAL A 186 4.27 8.24 -11.09
C VAL A 186 5.16 8.20 -9.86
N HIS A 187 5.55 7.00 -9.45
CA HIS A 187 6.44 6.67 -8.34
C HIS A 187 6.16 7.50 -7.07
N LEU A 188 4.93 7.38 -6.56
CA LEU A 188 4.42 8.13 -5.41
C LEU A 188 3.77 7.21 -4.38
N PRO A 189 3.78 7.59 -3.09
CA PRO A 189 3.01 6.88 -2.08
C PRO A 189 1.51 7.02 -2.33
N LEU A 190 0.76 6.01 -1.93
CA LEU A 190 -0.70 5.96 -2.04
C LEU A 190 -1.34 5.79 -0.67
N ALA A 191 -2.29 6.67 -0.35
CA ALA A 191 -3.25 6.50 0.72
C ALA A 191 -4.58 6.02 0.12
N LEU A 192 -4.97 4.79 0.42
CA LEU A 192 -6.29 4.25 0.10
C LEU A 192 -7.18 4.40 1.33
N CYS A 193 -8.07 5.37 1.28
CA CYS A 193 -9.01 5.73 2.34
C CYS A 193 -10.33 4.97 2.21
N CYS A 194 -11.02 4.76 3.31
CA CYS A 194 -12.34 4.14 3.36
C CYS A 194 -13.10 4.56 4.60
N ASP A 195 -14.42 4.47 4.58
CA ASP A 195 -15.21 4.52 5.80
C ASP A 195 -14.88 3.31 6.68
N GLY A 196 -14.33 3.59 7.88
CA GLY A 196 -13.78 2.58 8.73
C GLY A 196 -14.76 1.51 9.19
N PHE A 197 -16.01 1.88 9.45
CA PHE A 197 -17.01 0.93 9.96
C PHE A 197 -17.74 0.17 8.86
N PHE A 198 -18.07 0.84 7.76
CA PHE A 198 -18.78 0.19 6.66
C PHE A 198 -17.93 -0.84 5.98
N VAL A 199 -16.70 -0.52 5.67
CA VAL A 199 -15.87 -1.39 4.82
C VAL A 199 -15.12 -2.45 5.64
N THR A 200 -14.69 -2.14 6.87
CA THR A 200 -13.92 -3.09 7.67
C THR A 200 -14.75 -4.04 8.54
N HIS A 201 -16.03 -3.71 8.83
CA HIS A 201 -16.89 -4.48 9.73
C HIS A 201 -18.15 -5.07 9.08
N THR A 202 -18.45 -4.68 7.86
CA THR A 202 -19.57 -5.25 7.08
C THR A 202 -19.05 -6.41 6.25
N LYS A 203 -19.83 -7.49 6.13
CA LYS A 203 -19.53 -8.58 5.19
C LYS A 203 -20.18 -8.30 3.86
N ASP A 204 -19.44 -8.52 2.79
CA ASP A 204 -19.91 -8.32 1.44
C ASP A 204 -19.35 -9.39 0.50
N MET A 205 -20.00 -9.56 -0.66
CA MET A 205 -19.50 -10.44 -1.70
C MET A 205 -18.37 -9.74 -2.45
N VAL A 206 -17.23 -10.42 -2.52
CA VAL A 206 -16.03 -9.93 -3.21
C VAL A 206 -15.55 -10.99 -4.19
N ASP A 207 -15.32 -10.58 -5.42
CA ASP A 207 -14.79 -11.45 -6.46
C ASP A 207 -13.26 -11.42 -6.45
N LEU A 208 -12.66 -12.51 -5.97
CA LEU A 208 -11.21 -12.65 -5.81
C LEU A 208 -10.56 -13.26 -7.06
N THR A 209 -9.42 -12.73 -7.46
CA THR A 209 -8.54 -13.40 -8.43
C THR A 209 -7.98 -14.71 -7.86
N PRO A 210 -7.51 -15.65 -8.70
CA PRO A 210 -6.85 -16.87 -8.21
C PRO A 210 -5.73 -16.57 -7.21
N VAL A 211 -5.58 -17.44 -6.22
CA VAL A 211 -4.59 -17.26 -5.11
C VAL A 211 -3.14 -17.24 -5.61
N ASP A 212 -2.86 -17.95 -6.69
CA ASP A 212 -1.55 -18.03 -7.31
C ASP A 212 -1.26 -16.85 -8.26
N MET A 213 -2.24 -15.97 -8.50
CA MET A 213 -2.09 -14.77 -9.31
C MET A 213 -1.65 -13.59 -8.44
N CYS A 214 -0.34 -13.40 -8.33
CA CYS A 214 0.27 -12.35 -7.52
C CYS A 214 0.92 -11.27 -8.39
N LEU A 215 1.06 -10.07 -7.82
CA LEU A 215 1.88 -9.02 -8.43
C LEU A 215 3.34 -9.50 -8.54
N PRO A 216 4.09 -9.07 -9.57
CA PRO A 216 5.51 -9.34 -9.65
C PRO A 216 6.23 -8.70 -8.45
N PRO A 217 7.39 -9.22 -8.04
CA PRO A 217 8.23 -8.55 -7.05
C PRO A 217 8.52 -7.11 -7.42
N TYR A 218 8.60 -6.23 -6.42
CA TYR A 218 8.95 -4.83 -6.64
C TYR A 218 10.38 -4.72 -7.18
N ASP A 219 10.56 -3.86 -8.17
CA ASP A 219 11.87 -3.53 -8.73
C ASP A 219 12.20 -2.06 -8.41
N PRO A 220 12.97 -1.78 -7.35
CA PRO A 220 13.30 -0.42 -6.94
C PRO A 220 14.17 0.33 -7.96
N TYR A 221 14.79 -0.40 -8.89
CA TYR A 221 15.63 0.20 -9.95
C TYR A 221 14.82 0.77 -11.12
N ARG A 222 13.51 0.52 -11.17
CA ARG A 222 12.61 1.13 -12.17
C ARG A 222 12.28 2.59 -11.87
N SER A 223 12.72 3.14 -10.73
CA SER A 223 12.47 4.55 -10.41
C SER A 223 13.10 5.47 -11.47
N PRO A 224 12.34 6.43 -12.01
CA PRO A 224 12.84 7.39 -13.00
C PRO A 224 13.76 8.45 -12.38
N VAL A 225 13.93 8.42 -11.07
CA VAL A 225 14.84 9.33 -10.38
C VAL A 225 16.25 8.99 -10.81
N PRO A 226 16.98 9.91 -11.51
CA PRO A 226 18.37 9.66 -11.84
C PRO A 226 19.15 9.46 -10.56
N CYS A 227 19.59 8.25 -10.36
CA CYS A 227 20.46 7.92 -9.26
C CYS A 227 21.89 8.33 -9.63
N MET A 228 22.49 9.19 -8.84
CA MET A 228 23.89 9.59 -9.05
C MET A 228 24.89 8.46 -8.80
N ASP A 229 24.44 7.38 -8.18
CA ASP A 229 25.23 6.17 -7.96
C ASP A 229 24.30 4.95 -8.04
N MET A 230 24.59 4.05 -8.89
CA MET A 230 23.74 2.91 -9.26
C MET A 230 23.61 1.85 -8.17
N GLU A 231 24.43 1.92 -7.13
CA GLU A 231 24.49 0.89 -6.10
C GLU A 231 23.51 1.12 -4.93
N CYS A 232 22.91 2.31 -4.83
CA CYS A 232 21.98 2.60 -3.73
C CYS A 232 20.89 3.64 -4.11
N PRO A 233 19.92 3.30 -4.93
CA PRO A 233 19.03 4.25 -5.60
C PRO A 233 18.17 5.14 -4.69
N PRO A 234 17.53 4.67 -3.61
CA PRO A 234 16.57 5.51 -2.87
C PRO A 234 17.22 6.60 -2.02
N VAL A 235 18.38 6.34 -1.45
CA VAL A 235 19.04 7.26 -0.49
C VAL A 235 19.49 8.59 -1.15
N ARG A 236 19.68 8.61 -2.43
CA ARG A 236 20.22 9.74 -3.19
C ARG A 236 19.27 10.87 -3.42
N VAL A 237 17.99 10.55 -3.56
CA VAL A 237 16.95 11.56 -3.75
C VAL A 237 16.90 12.53 -2.56
N MET A 238 17.25 12.06 -1.38
CA MET A 238 17.29 12.90 -0.17
C MET A 238 18.54 13.77 -0.05
N LEU A 239 19.60 13.42 -0.76
CA LEU A 239 20.89 14.15 -0.67
C LEU A 239 21.03 15.26 -1.70
N ASP A 240 20.17 15.28 -2.73
CA ASP A 240 20.20 16.32 -3.76
C ASP A 240 18.91 17.15 -3.77
N PRO A 241 18.89 18.29 -3.05
CA PRO A 241 17.74 19.17 -3.02
C PRO A 241 17.42 19.82 -4.39
N PHE A 242 18.36 19.81 -5.33
CA PHE A 242 18.13 20.32 -6.69
C PHE A 242 17.37 19.32 -7.55
N VAL A 243 17.65 18.03 -7.43
CA VAL A 243 16.90 16.98 -8.12
C VAL A 243 15.45 16.93 -7.61
N MET A 244 15.26 17.08 -6.32
CA MET A 244 13.93 17.19 -5.71
C MET A 244 13.17 18.39 -6.27
N LYS A 245 13.79 19.54 -6.39
CA LYS A 245 13.18 20.76 -6.89
C LYS A 245 12.77 20.67 -8.36
N SER A 246 13.56 20.02 -9.20
CA SER A 246 13.29 19.87 -10.64
C SER A 246 12.15 18.94 -10.97
N LYS A 247 11.66 18.15 -10.02
CA LYS A 247 10.54 17.20 -10.22
C LYS A 247 9.18 17.71 -9.75
N TYR A 248 9.17 18.80 -8.97
CA TYR A 248 7.94 19.49 -8.54
C TYR A 248 7.59 20.71 -9.40
N ILE A 249 8.40 21.04 -10.38
CA ILE A 249 8.18 22.06 -11.39
C ILE A 249 7.96 21.38 -12.73
#